data_13b9370bec9ae94aa2d2a2cfb58f3767
#
_entry.id   13b9370bec9ae94aa2d2a2cfb58f3767
#
_cell.length_a   1.000
_cell.length_b   1.000
_cell.length_c   1.000
_cell.angle_alpha   90.00
_cell.angle_beta   90.00
_cell.angle_gamma   90.00
#
_symmetry.space_group_name_H-M   'P 1'
#
loop_
_entity.id
_entity.type
_entity.pdbx_description
1 polymer ?
#
loop_
_entity_poly.entity_id
_entity_poly.type
_entity_poly.pdbx_seq_one_letter_code
_entity_poly.pdbx_strand_id
1 'polypeptide(L)'
;MASLALWLSVAGGAHADPQAIPAAPPVVAPQSAPVSGVPASGNVPDQPDKALAQVTIEAQRAKLEHSLNAFVSSITRSVPRDESLRRWRDPICPLVAGLTRDEGEYVLAQVSQIARTAGAALDKEHCARPNLVILVTSTPEALIKAWGDRRSAFGGVRGSLAKFSRFADKPRPVRVWYNHDFGDGGGTSTLTRGSLQLGQAFGDVPSGGCCVGSHFDVKDLLVFTSVAVIVDGKQVVGLQLAQLADFIAMVALTEVDLDAPLGAAPTILRLFDARGSGTQVPAGLSAWDQEFLKWLYDSAAPLESITQRSVITGEMLHDLAP
;
A
#
# COMPACT_ATOMS: atom_id res chain seq x y z
N MET A 1 2.86 45.29 34.26
CA MET A 1 3.37 46.64 33.86
C MET A 1 4.57 46.40 32.95
N ALA A 2 4.43 46.64 31.68
CA ALA A 2 5.37 47.16 30.71
C ALA A 2 4.83 46.81 29.29
N SER A 3 4.18 47.82 28.72
CA SER A 3 3.84 47.90 27.28
C SER A 3 5.05 48.36 26.50
N LEU A 4 5.21 47.88 25.28
CA LEU A 4 5.88 48.57 24.15
C LEU A 4 5.39 47.88 22.88
N ALA A 5 4.49 48.48 22.12
CA ALA A 5 4.58 49.51 21.08
C ALA A 5 5.25 49.02 19.78
N LEU A 6 4.36 48.79 18.83
CA LEU A 6 4.29 49.19 17.41
C LEU A 6 5.54 49.75 16.75
N TRP A 7 5.91 49.15 15.60
CA TRP A 7 6.40 49.90 14.44
C TRP A 7 5.79 49.33 13.15
N LEU A 8 4.91 50.13 12.53
CA LEU A 8 4.53 50.05 11.11
C LEU A 8 5.66 50.70 10.31
N SER A 9 6.07 50.03 9.24
CA SER A 9 6.82 50.67 8.14
C SER A 9 6.12 50.38 6.85
N VAL A 10 5.53 51.38 6.29
CA VAL A 10 5.01 51.50 4.94
C VAL A 10 6.13 51.97 4.03
N ALA A 11 6.40 51.26 2.96
CA ALA A 11 7.14 51.74 1.77
C ALA A 11 6.57 50.91 0.62
N GLY A 12 5.91 51.42 -0.34
CA GLY A 12 6.29 52.41 -1.32
C GLY A 12 6.23 51.72 -2.65
N GLY A 13 5.13 51.93 -3.43
CA GLY A 13 4.88 51.28 -4.72
C GLY A 13 5.89 51.70 -5.80
N ALA A 14 6.13 50.78 -6.72
CA ALA A 14 6.68 51.05 -8.02
C ALA A 14 5.72 50.49 -9.06
N HIS A 15 5.03 51.41 -9.75
CA HIS A 15 4.29 51.11 -10.96
C HIS A 15 5.29 50.80 -12.07
N ALA A 16 5.19 49.65 -12.70
CA ALA A 16 5.86 49.35 -13.98
C ALA A 16 4.82 49.50 -15.06
N ASP A 17 5.13 50.36 -16.05
CA ASP A 17 4.36 50.60 -17.27
C ASP A 17 4.29 49.35 -18.13
N PRO A 18 3.15 49.11 -18.82
CA PRO A 18 3.05 48.06 -19.82
C PRO A 18 3.74 48.44 -21.11
N GLN A 19 4.83 47.75 -21.47
CA GLN A 19 5.48 47.87 -22.75
C GLN A 19 4.58 47.35 -23.89
N ALA A 20 4.39 48.20 -24.89
CA ALA A 20 3.65 47.93 -26.12
C ALA A 20 4.27 46.81 -26.96
N ILE A 21 3.45 45.86 -27.38
CA ILE A 21 3.80 44.80 -28.32
C ILE A 21 3.93 45.42 -29.74
N PRO A 22 5.02 45.20 -30.49
CA PRO A 22 5.11 45.67 -31.86
C PRO A 22 4.22 44.84 -32.79
N ALA A 23 3.52 45.56 -33.68
CA ALA A 23 2.62 45.01 -34.68
C ALA A 23 3.35 44.18 -35.74
N ALA A 24 2.79 43.02 -36.08
CA ALA A 24 3.27 42.16 -37.15
C ALA A 24 3.03 42.75 -38.52
N PRO A 25 3.91 42.50 -39.50
CA PRO A 25 3.75 43.01 -40.86
C PRO A 25 2.61 42.31 -41.64
N PRO A 26 2.00 42.96 -42.64
CA PRO A 26 0.87 42.40 -43.37
C PRO A 26 1.30 41.26 -44.28
N VAL A 27 0.57 40.14 -44.17
CA VAL A 27 0.70 38.98 -45.07
C VAL A 27 0.02 39.29 -46.39
N VAL A 28 0.82 39.30 -47.47
CA VAL A 28 0.35 39.41 -48.85
C VAL A 28 -0.33 38.09 -49.25
N ALA A 29 -1.58 38.16 -49.63
CA ALA A 29 -2.33 37.03 -50.16
C ALA A 29 -1.86 36.69 -51.59
N PRO A 30 -1.61 35.41 -51.92
CA PRO A 30 -1.40 35.02 -53.32
C PRO A 30 -2.76 34.91 -54.05
N GLN A 31 -2.80 35.51 -55.25
CA GLN A 31 -3.95 35.48 -56.14
C GLN A 31 -4.20 34.07 -56.70
N SER A 32 -5.47 33.67 -56.65
CA SER A 32 -5.98 32.42 -57.21
C SER A 32 -6.02 32.47 -58.74
N ALA A 33 -5.34 31.54 -59.40
CA ALA A 33 -5.61 31.21 -60.80
C ALA A 33 -6.65 30.08 -60.87
N PRO A 34 -7.58 30.10 -61.83
CA PRO A 34 -8.56 29.04 -61.96
C PRO A 34 -7.94 27.84 -62.69
N VAL A 35 -7.90 26.69 -62.06
CA VAL A 35 -7.62 25.40 -62.73
C VAL A 35 -8.93 24.63 -62.85
N SER A 36 -9.34 24.45 -64.10
CA SER A 36 -10.50 23.63 -64.49
C SER A 36 -10.26 22.15 -64.26
N GLY A 37 -11.24 21.50 -63.68
CA GLY A 37 -11.67 20.14 -63.99
C GLY A 37 -10.74 18.99 -63.64
N VAL A 38 -11.03 18.33 -62.47
CA VAL A 38 -10.75 16.90 -62.28
C VAL A 38 -12.00 16.27 -61.61
N PRO A 39 -12.43 15.09 -62.10
CA PRO A 39 -13.69 14.47 -61.61
C PRO A 39 -13.55 13.95 -60.20
N ALA A 40 -14.60 14.16 -59.44
CA ALA A 40 -14.81 13.55 -58.14
C ALA A 40 -14.95 12.02 -58.29
N SER A 41 -14.05 11.29 -57.70
CA SER A 41 -14.28 9.94 -57.25
C SER A 41 -13.12 9.48 -56.37
N GLY A 42 -13.39 9.24 -55.14
CA GLY A 42 -12.47 8.60 -54.21
C GLY A 42 -12.88 8.94 -52.79
N ASN A 43 -13.80 8.17 -52.24
CA ASN A 43 -13.93 8.05 -50.79
C ASN A 43 -12.55 7.72 -50.24
N VAL A 44 -11.83 8.71 -49.73
CA VAL A 44 -10.68 8.50 -48.87
C VAL A 44 -11.30 8.15 -47.53
N PRO A 45 -11.13 6.92 -46.99
CA PRO A 45 -11.65 6.61 -45.70
C PRO A 45 -10.94 7.46 -44.65
N ASP A 46 -11.76 8.05 -43.82
CA ASP A 46 -11.43 8.85 -42.64
C ASP A 46 -10.73 7.93 -41.58
N GLN A 47 -9.55 7.37 -41.89
CA GLN A 47 -8.85 6.36 -41.10
C GLN A 47 -7.58 6.79 -40.36
N PRO A 48 -6.91 7.91 -40.62
CA PRO A 48 -5.67 8.24 -39.90
C PRO A 48 -5.91 8.58 -38.42
N ASP A 49 -7.02 9.24 -38.09
CA ASP A 49 -7.32 9.64 -36.70
C ASP A 49 -7.65 8.46 -35.79
N LYS A 50 -8.36 7.45 -36.31
CA LYS A 50 -8.65 6.24 -35.54
C LYS A 50 -7.41 5.40 -35.29
N ALA A 51 -6.52 5.28 -36.24
CA ALA A 51 -5.27 4.54 -36.11
C ALA A 51 -4.33 5.21 -35.08
N LEU A 52 -4.23 6.55 -35.13
CA LEU A 52 -3.45 7.32 -34.16
C LEU A 52 -4.03 7.23 -32.74
N ALA A 53 -5.36 7.31 -32.60
CA ALA A 53 -6.03 7.14 -31.34
C ALA A 53 -5.80 5.74 -30.74
N GLN A 54 -5.91 4.69 -31.56
CA GLN A 54 -5.66 3.31 -31.13
C GLN A 54 -4.21 3.10 -30.70
N VAL A 55 -3.23 3.57 -31.43
CA VAL A 55 -1.80 3.49 -31.06
C VAL A 55 -1.54 4.23 -29.75
N THR A 56 -2.20 5.36 -29.53
CA THR A 56 -2.07 6.13 -28.28
C THR A 56 -2.65 5.34 -27.07
N ILE A 57 -3.81 4.71 -27.23
CA ILE A 57 -4.45 3.89 -26.19
C ILE A 57 -3.56 2.67 -25.86
N GLU A 58 -3.04 1.99 -26.88
CA GLU A 58 -2.16 0.83 -26.69
C GLU A 58 -0.87 1.23 -25.96
N ALA A 59 -0.26 2.36 -26.33
CA ALA A 59 0.93 2.88 -25.66
C ALA A 59 0.65 3.26 -24.20
N GLN A 60 -0.51 3.86 -23.90
CA GLN A 60 -0.91 4.20 -22.53
C GLN A 60 -1.15 2.94 -21.71
N ARG A 61 -1.81 1.93 -22.28
CA ARG A 61 -2.04 0.64 -21.64
C ARG A 61 -0.72 -0.09 -21.33
N ALA A 62 0.21 -0.15 -22.26
CA ALA A 62 1.54 -0.76 -22.07
C ALA A 62 2.34 -0.03 -20.97
N LYS A 63 2.28 1.30 -20.92
CA LYS A 63 2.91 2.10 -19.86
C LYS A 63 2.27 1.82 -18.50
N LEU A 64 0.95 1.71 -18.42
CA LEU A 64 0.23 1.39 -17.19
C LEU A 64 0.62 -0.02 -16.72
N GLU A 65 0.61 -1.02 -17.59
CA GLU A 65 1.01 -2.39 -17.30
C GLU A 65 2.42 -2.47 -16.72
N HIS A 66 3.38 -1.79 -17.36
CA HIS A 66 4.75 -1.72 -16.86
C HIS A 66 4.81 -1.11 -15.45
N SER A 67 4.06 -0.05 -15.21
CA SER A 67 4.04 0.65 -13.92
C SER A 67 3.36 -0.18 -12.82
N LEU A 68 2.27 -0.89 -13.14
CA LEU A 68 1.58 -1.80 -12.23
C LEU A 68 2.47 -3.00 -11.87
N ASN A 69 3.16 -3.58 -12.86
CA ASN A 69 4.08 -4.68 -12.62
C ASN A 69 5.24 -4.24 -11.70
N ALA A 70 5.81 -3.06 -11.95
CA ALA A 70 6.84 -2.50 -11.07
C ALA A 70 6.32 -2.27 -9.65
N PHE A 71 5.11 -1.74 -9.47
CA PHE A 71 4.48 -1.53 -8.19
C PHE A 71 4.27 -2.84 -7.43
N VAL A 72 3.55 -3.80 -8.02
CA VAL A 72 3.25 -5.10 -7.40
C VAL A 72 4.52 -5.85 -7.02
N SER A 73 5.50 -5.89 -7.94
CA SER A 73 6.79 -6.54 -7.69
C SER A 73 7.59 -5.87 -6.58
N SER A 74 7.54 -4.53 -6.48
CA SER A 74 8.26 -3.78 -5.46
C SER A 74 7.68 -4.02 -4.07
N ILE A 75 6.39 -3.86 -3.88
CA ILE A 75 5.75 -3.98 -2.56
C ILE A 75 5.81 -5.41 -2.01
N THR A 76 5.81 -6.42 -2.88
CA THR A 76 5.85 -7.84 -2.50
C THR A 76 7.24 -8.46 -2.59
N ARG A 77 8.28 -7.64 -2.79
CA ARG A 77 9.67 -8.09 -3.02
C ARG A 77 10.23 -9.01 -1.93
N SER A 78 9.79 -8.84 -0.68
CA SER A 78 10.22 -9.65 0.46
C SER A 78 9.76 -11.10 0.39
N VAL A 79 8.76 -11.42 -0.43
CA VAL A 79 8.22 -12.77 -0.57
C VAL A 79 9.00 -13.56 -1.62
N PRO A 80 9.58 -14.74 -1.26
CA PRO A 80 10.27 -15.62 -2.20
C PRO A 80 9.37 -16.02 -3.39
N ARG A 81 10.00 -16.32 -4.54
CA ARG A 81 9.27 -16.58 -5.79
C ARG A 81 8.45 -17.86 -5.77
N ASP A 82 8.90 -18.85 -5.06
CA ASP A 82 8.33 -20.19 -4.89
C ASP A 82 7.27 -20.26 -3.78
N GLU A 83 7.16 -19.20 -2.96
CA GLU A 83 6.14 -19.07 -1.93
C GLU A 83 4.92 -18.28 -2.46
N SER A 84 3.75 -18.45 -1.84
CA SER A 84 2.58 -17.61 -2.12
C SER A 84 2.68 -16.23 -1.48
N LEU A 85 2.01 -15.24 -2.07
CA LEU A 85 1.83 -13.94 -1.43
C LEU A 85 1.00 -14.11 -0.15
N ARG A 86 1.49 -13.51 0.94
CA ARG A 86 0.93 -13.73 2.27
C ARG A 86 -0.27 -12.85 2.52
N ARG A 87 -1.33 -13.46 3.03
CA ARG A 87 -2.61 -12.81 3.37
C ARG A 87 -3.29 -13.53 4.52
N TRP A 88 -4.32 -12.92 5.05
CA TRP A 88 -5.18 -13.57 6.02
C TRP A 88 -6.06 -14.64 5.34
N ARG A 89 -6.19 -15.76 6.00
CA ARG A 89 -7.14 -16.81 5.68
C ARG A 89 -8.17 -16.97 6.79
N ASP A 90 -7.68 -16.91 8.02
CA ASP A 90 -8.54 -16.90 9.20
C ASP A 90 -9.20 -15.53 9.39
N PRO A 91 -10.39 -15.48 10.01
CA PRO A 91 -11.04 -14.22 10.31
C PRO A 91 -10.16 -13.30 11.15
N ILE A 92 -10.07 -12.05 10.75
CA ILE A 92 -9.30 -11.01 11.42
C ILE A 92 -10.08 -10.51 12.64
N CYS A 93 -9.41 -10.49 13.78
CA CYS A 93 -9.91 -9.90 15.03
C CYS A 93 -8.99 -8.72 15.40
N PRO A 94 -9.29 -7.48 14.95
CA PRO A 94 -8.43 -6.34 15.17
C PRO A 94 -8.61 -5.73 16.57
N LEU A 95 -7.49 -5.28 17.17
CA LEU A 95 -7.42 -4.51 18.39
C LEU A 95 -6.60 -3.24 18.17
N VAL A 96 -7.11 -2.11 18.60
CA VAL A 96 -6.40 -0.82 18.58
C VAL A 96 -6.16 -0.36 20.01
N ALA A 97 -4.93 0.07 20.33
CA ALA A 97 -4.57 0.59 21.65
C ALA A 97 -3.61 1.79 21.52
N GLY A 98 -3.62 2.66 22.55
CA GLY A 98 -2.74 3.83 22.62
C GLY A 98 -3.28 5.11 21.97
N LEU A 99 -4.53 5.09 21.52
CA LEU A 99 -5.30 6.24 21.06
C LEU A 99 -6.42 6.58 22.05
N THR A 100 -7.03 7.73 21.90
CA THR A 100 -8.31 8.02 22.56
C THR A 100 -9.36 7.04 22.06
N ARG A 101 -10.46 6.89 22.80
CA ARG A 101 -11.52 5.95 22.43
C ARG A 101 -12.06 6.21 21.02
N ASP A 102 -12.39 7.46 20.74
CA ASP A 102 -13.00 7.85 19.46
C ASP A 102 -12.03 7.64 18.27
N GLU A 103 -10.75 7.98 18.46
CA GLU A 103 -9.71 7.74 17.46
C GLU A 103 -9.47 6.24 17.24
N GLY A 104 -9.45 5.46 18.31
CA GLY A 104 -9.28 4.01 18.26
C GLY A 104 -10.45 3.32 17.56
N GLU A 105 -11.70 3.71 17.87
CA GLU A 105 -12.89 3.23 17.20
C GLU A 105 -12.91 3.61 15.71
N TYR A 106 -12.46 4.82 15.36
CA TYR A 106 -12.32 5.26 13.97
C TYR A 106 -11.33 4.37 13.20
N VAL A 107 -10.10 4.20 13.73
CA VAL A 107 -9.07 3.36 13.08
C VAL A 107 -9.57 1.93 12.92
N LEU A 108 -10.21 1.38 13.97
CA LEU A 108 -10.79 0.05 13.95
C LEU A 108 -11.85 -0.10 12.85
N ALA A 109 -12.76 0.87 12.76
CA ALA A 109 -13.82 0.87 11.75
C ALA A 109 -13.24 0.96 10.33
N GLN A 110 -12.29 1.85 10.10
CA GLN A 110 -11.66 2.06 8.79
C GLN A 110 -10.89 0.82 8.33
N VAL A 111 -10.00 0.26 9.18
CA VAL A 111 -9.27 -0.98 8.88
C VAL A 111 -10.23 -2.14 8.60
N SER A 112 -11.28 -2.28 9.41
CA SER A 112 -12.29 -3.31 9.21
C SER A 112 -13.08 -3.12 7.92
N GLN A 113 -13.38 -1.88 7.53
CA GLN A 113 -14.06 -1.59 6.28
C GLN A 113 -13.19 -1.96 5.08
N ILE A 114 -11.91 -1.56 5.09
CA ILE A 114 -10.97 -1.89 4.02
C ILE A 114 -10.78 -3.41 3.91
N ALA A 115 -10.65 -4.11 5.04
CA ALA A 115 -10.54 -5.56 5.05
C ALA A 115 -11.77 -6.24 4.40
N ARG A 116 -12.99 -5.80 4.74
CA ARG A 116 -14.22 -6.31 4.11
C ARG A 116 -14.26 -6.04 2.60
N THR A 117 -13.90 -4.82 2.20
CA THR A 117 -13.88 -4.42 0.78
C THR A 117 -12.87 -5.25 -0.01
N ALA A 118 -11.73 -5.57 0.58
CA ALA A 118 -10.73 -6.44 -0.01
C ALA A 118 -11.14 -7.92 -0.07
N GLY A 119 -12.19 -8.33 0.65
CA GLY A 119 -12.62 -9.73 0.73
C GLY A 119 -12.02 -10.52 1.89
N ALA A 120 -11.31 -9.86 2.83
CA ALA A 120 -10.81 -10.51 4.03
C ALA A 120 -11.94 -10.74 5.03
N ALA A 121 -11.98 -11.93 5.63
CA ALA A 121 -12.97 -12.25 6.66
C ALA A 121 -12.66 -11.53 7.97
N LEU A 122 -13.71 -11.06 8.66
CA LEU A 122 -13.61 -10.50 10.00
C LEU A 122 -14.32 -11.42 11.00
N ASP A 123 -13.76 -11.56 12.20
CA ASP A 123 -14.44 -12.23 13.30
C ASP A 123 -15.66 -11.38 13.73
N LYS A 124 -16.84 -11.96 13.55
CA LYS A 124 -18.11 -11.25 13.79
C LYS A 124 -18.65 -11.46 15.19
N GLU A 125 -18.25 -12.53 15.86
CA GLU A 125 -19.01 -12.98 17.03
C GLU A 125 -18.36 -12.63 18.36
N HIS A 126 -17.08 -12.74 18.52
CA HIS A 126 -16.53 -12.60 19.88
C HIS A 126 -15.13 -12.03 19.97
N CYS A 127 -14.45 -11.71 18.90
CA CYS A 127 -13.08 -11.16 18.90
C CYS A 127 -12.33 -11.34 20.26
N ALA A 128 -12.45 -12.52 20.85
CA ALA A 128 -11.95 -12.82 22.18
C ALA A 128 -10.41 -12.93 22.19
N ARG A 129 -9.84 -13.10 21.00
CA ARG A 129 -8.40 -13.27 20.81
C ARG A 129 -7.95 -12.44 19.61
N PRO A 130 -7.53 -11.19 19.83
CA PRO A 130 -7.02 -10.36 18.77
C PRO A 130 -5.83 -11.02 18.05
N ASN A 131 -5.88 -11.09 16.72
CA ASN A 131 -4.79 -11.54 15.88
C ASN A 131 -4.17 -10.41 15.04
N LEU A 132 -4.86 -9.26 14.91
CA LEU A 132 -4.32 -8.02 14.40
C LEU A 132 -4.26 -6.99 15.54
N VAL A 133 -3.06 -6.59 15.96
CA VAL A 133 -2.87 -5.63 17.04
C VAL A 133 -2.21 -4.37 16.50
N ILE A 134 -2.87 -3.24 16.70
CA ILE A 134 -2.41 -1.91 16.31
C ILE A 134 -2.10 -1.14 17.59
N LEU A 135 -0.82 -0.79 17.80
CA LEU A 135 -0.35 -0.09 18.99
C LEU A 135 0.23 1.27 18.61
N VAL A 136 -0.35 2.33 19.13
CA VAL A 136 0.19 3.69 18.99
C VAL A 136 0.89 4.07 20.29
N THR A 137 2.18 4.40 20.23
CA THR A 137 2.97 4.72 21.43
C THR A 137 3.98 5.82 21.14
N SER A 138 4.29 6.62 22.13
CA SER A 138 5.35 7.62 22.06
C SER A 138 6.75 7.06 22.36
N THR A 139 6.85 5.77 22.73
CA THR A 139 8.07 5.08 23.11
C THR A 139 8.20 3.71 22.45
N PRO A 140 8.13 3.61 21.11
CA PRO A 140 8.15 2.33 20.41
C PRO A 140 9.43 1.54 20.65
N GLU A 141 10.57 2.19 20.84
CA GLU A 141 11.84 1.54 21.13
C GLU A 141 11.82 0.78 22.46
N ALA A 142 11.22 1.37 23.49
CA ALA A 142 11.09 0.72 24.80
C ALA A 142 10.19 -0.54 24.70
N LEU A 143 9.10 -0.43 23.95
CA LEU A 143 8.20 -1.56 23.70
C LEU A 143 8.92 -2.68 22.94
N ILE A 144 9.62 -2.35 21.86
CA ILE A 144 10.34 -3.33 21.02
C ILE A 144 11.49 -3.98 21.80
N LYS A 145 12.21 -3.21 22.63
CA LYS A 145 13.24 -3.75 23.51
C LYS A 145 12.66 -4.74 24.53
N ALA A 146 11.60 -4.34 25.22
CA ALA A 146 10.91 -5.23 26.18
C ALA A 146 10.40 -6.51 25.51
N TRP A 147 10.03 -6.43 24.26
CA TRP A 147 9.66 -7.54 23.42
C TRP A 147 10.86 -8.45 23.10
N GLY A 148 11.98 -7.87 22.66
CA GLY A 148 13.22 -8.62 22.38
C GLY A 148 13.81 -9.29 23.60
N ASP A 149 13.67 -8.72 24.79
CA ASP A 149 14.15 -9.30 26.05
C ASP A 149 13.38 -10.59 26.44
N ARG A 150 12.18 -10.77 25.93
CA ARG A 150 11.37 -11.99 26.06
C ARG A 150 11.66 -12.99 24.93
N ARG A 151 12.93 -13.39 24.79
CA ARG A 151 13.41 -14.20 23.68
C ARG A 151 12.71 -15.54 23.42
N SER A 152 12.02 -16.08 24.41
CA SER A 152 11.16 -17.26 24.26
C SER A 152 10.00 -17.05 23.28
N ALA A 153 9.59 -15.79 23.06
CA ALA A 153 8.51 -15.43 22.16
C ALA A 153 8.80 -15.69 20.66
N PHE A 154 10.06 -15.81 20.30
CA PHE A 154 10.46 -15.93 18.88
C PHE A 154 10.87 -17.36 18.49
N GLY A 155 10.50 -18.35 19.33
CA GLY A 155 10.68 -19.79 19.12
C GLY A 155 11.90 -20.13 18.27
N GLY A 156 12.92 -20.68 18.82
CA GLY A 156 14.17 -21.25 18.29
C GLY A 156 14.48 -21.33 16.77
N VAL A 157 13.74 -20.65 15.91
CA VAL A 157 13.93 -20.63 14.46
C VAL A 157 15.05 -19.66 14.12
N ARG A 158 16.13 -20.17 13.57
CA ARG A 158 17.35 -19.41 13.24
C ARG A 158 17.12 -18.12 12.41
N GLY A 159 16.04 -18.03 11.65
CA GLY A 159 15.69 -16.85 10.87
C GLY A 159 14.99 -15.74 11.66
N SER A 160 14.38 -16.03 12.81
CA SER A 160 13.56 -15.08 13.55
C SER A 160 14.37 -13.96 14.22
N LEU A 161 15.60 -14.26 14.67
CA LEU A 161 16.45 -13.24 15.29
C LEU A 161 16.92 -12.19 14.27
N ALA A 162 17.36 -12.57 13.08
CA ALA A 162 17.75 -11.63 12.04
C ALA A 162 16.55 -10.82 11.52
N LYS A 163 15.37 -11.42 11.46
CA LYS A 163 14.12 -10.74 11.11
C LYS A 163 13.74 -9.73 12.21
N PHE A 164 13.88 -10.11 13.48
CA PHE A 164 13.62 -9.24 14.61
C PHE A 164 14.61 -8.07 14.68
N SER A 165 15.91 -8.29 14.50
CA SER A 165 16.90 -7.20 14.45
C SER A 165 16.55 -6.17 13.37
N ARG A 166 16.21 -6.62 12.16
CA ARG A 166 15.79 -5.70 11.09
C ARG A 166 14.54 -4.89 11.44
N PHE A 167 13.58 -5.50 12.12
CA PHE A 167 12.39 -4.84 12.61
C PHE A 167 12.71 -3.84 13.72
N ALA A 168 13.61 -4.18 14.66
CA ALA A 168 13.96 -3.38 15.82
C ALA A 168 14.92 -2.23 15.47
N ASP A 169 15.92 -2.50 14.63
CA ASP A 169 17.06 -1.59 14.43
C ASP A 169 16.73 -0.42 13.49
N LYS A 170 15.67 -0.52 12.67
CA LYS A 170 15.31 0.54 11.74
C LYS A 170 14.17 1.39 12.32
N PRO A 171 14.46 2.61 12.86
CA PRO A 171 13.42 3.51 13.31
C PRO A 171 12.53 3.92 12.11
N ARG A 172 11.21 3.79 12.29
CA ARG A 172 10.20 4.14 11.29
C ARG A 172 8.95 4.65 11.98
N PRO A 173 8.16 5.52 11.31
CA PRO A 173 6.85 5.93 11.82
C PRO A 173 5.90 4.76 12.09
N VAL A 174 5.96 3.74 11.25
CA VAL A 174 5.18 2.52 11.40
C VAL A 174 6.08 1.31 11.20
N ARG A 175 6.07 0.40 12.14
CA ARG A 175 6.77 -0.90 12.09
C ARG A 175 5.75 -2.01 12.13
N VAL A 176 5.97 -3.07 11.35
CA VAL A 176 5.05 -4.19 11.27
C VAL A 176 5.80 -5.49 11.51
N TRP A 177 5.24 -6.31 12.40
CA TRP A 177 5.69 -7.66 12.64
C TRP A 177 4.66 -8.66 12.16
N TYR A 178 5.05 -9.54 11.24
CA TYR A 178 4.19 -10.56 10.68
C TYR A 178 4.58 -11.93 11.24
N ASN A 179 3.63 -12.66 11.82
CA ASN A 179 3.75 -14.07 12.12
C ASN A 179 3.00 -14.87 11.05
N HIS A 180 3.66 -15.90 10.56
CA HIS A 180 3.14 -16.77 9.51
C HIS A 180 3.12 -18.20 10.01
N ASP A 181 2.22 -18.97 9.44
CA ASP A 181 2.19 -20.41 9.56
C ASP A 181 1.79 -21.05 8.24
N PHE A 182 2.05 -22.34 8.13
CA PHE A 182 1.62 -23.12 6.99
C PHE A 182 0.12 -23.39 7.08
N GLY A 183 -0.65 -22.91 6.12
CA GLY A 183 -2.06 -23.22 5.96
C GLY A 183 -2.22 -24.49 5.13
N ASP A 184 -3.18 -25.32 5.48
CA ASP A 184 -3.51 -26.58 4.80
C ASP A 184 -4.27 -26.42 3.48
N GLY A 185 -4.28 -25.24 2.89
CA GLY A 185 -5.02 -24.97 1.64
C GLY A 185 -6.54 -25.16 1.74
N GLY A 186 -7.03 -25.76 2.80
CA GLY A 186 -8.43 -26.10 3.04
C GLY A 186 -9.18 -25.12 3.98
N GLY A 187 -8.54 -24.04 4.39
CA GLY A 187 -9.21 -22.94 5.12
C GLY A 187 -9.21 -23.06 6.65
N THR A 188 -8.56 -24.06 7.21
CA THR A 188 -8.35 -24.15 8.65
C THR A 188 -6.86 -24.26 8.93
N SER A 189 -6.29 -23.26 9.57
CA SER A 189 -4.95 -23.37 10.14
C SER A 189 -4.97 -24.51 11.18
N THR A 190 -4.17 -25.55 10.92
CA THR A 190 -4.08 -26.72 11.81
C THR A 190 -3.33 -26.43 13.10
N LEU A 191 -2.72 -25.26 13.21
CA LEU A 191 -2.04 -24.86 14.44
C LEU A 191 -2.98 -24.11 15.35
N THR A 192 -3.06 -24.63 16.54
CA THR A 192 -3.82 -24.10 17.68
C THR A 192 -3.64 -22.59 17.74
N ARG A 193 -4.73 -21.86 17.51
CA ARG A 193 -4.85 -20.40 17.63
C ARG A 193 -4.02 -19.89 18.81
N GLY A 194 -2.81 -19.46 18.54
CA GLY A 194 -1.98 -18.74 19.50
C GLY A 194 -2.68 -17.42 19.80
N SER A 195 -3.38 -17.35 20.93
CA SER A 195 -4.04 -16.13 21.35
C SER A 195 -3.02 -15.07 21.66
N LEU A 196 -3.12 -13.94 20.98
CA LEU A 196 -2.52 -12.70 21.41
C LEU A 196 -3.23 -12.21 22.69
N GLN A 197 -2.89 -12.78 23.86
CA GLN A 197 -3.12 -12.06 25.11
C GLN A 197 -2.09 -10.95 25.19
N LEU A 198 -2.46 -9.73 25.58
CA LEU A 198 -1.56 -8.58 25.67
C LEU A 198 -0.30 -8.84 26.53
N GLY A 199 -0.29 -9.86 27.38
CA GLY A 199 0.88 -10.40 28.08
C GLY A 199 1.47 -11.66 27.43
N GLN A 200 0.77 -12.33 26.53
CA GLN A 200 1.17 -13.52 25.78
C GLN A 200 1.23 -13.28 24.27
N ALA A 201 0.83 -12.10 23.81
CA ALA A 201 0.90 -11.70 22.40
C ALA A 201 2.31 -11.88 21.81
N PHE A 202 3.25 -12.07 22.68
CA PHE A 202 4.66 -12.04 22.41
C PHE A 202 5.45 -13.24 23.02
N GLY A 203 4.77 -14.18 23.63
CA GLY A 203 5.39 -15.36 24.23
C GLY A 203 4.59 -16.61 23.96
N ASP A 204 5.26 -17.66 23.56
CA ASP A 204 4.78 -18.97 23.17
C ASP A 204 4.13 -19.04 21.77
N VAL A 205 4.99 -18.96 20.75
CA VAL A 205 4.77 -19.75 19.55
C VAL A 205 4.95 -21.19 19.99
N PRO A 206 3.91 -22.04 20.01
CA PRO A 206 4.12 -23.45 20.21
C PRO A 206 5.13 -23.89 19.14
N SER A 207 6.24 -24.44 19.54
CA SER A 207 7.09 -25.22 18.65
C SER A 207 6.27 -26.45 18.27
N GLY A 208 5.35 -26.24 17.33
CA GLY A 208 4.49 -27.25 16.77
C GLY A 208 5.33 -28.27 16.09
N GLY A 209 5.21 -29.49 16.54
CA GLY A 209 5.86 -30.64 15.98
C GLY A 209 5.57 -30.67 14.47
N CYS A 210 6.65 -30.79 13.72
CA CYS A 210 6.66 -30.99 12.28
C CYS A 210 5.66 -32.02 11.80
N CYS A 211 4.85 -31.59 10.90
CA CYS A 211 4.37 -32.22 9.70
C CYS A 211 4.82 -33.67 9.49
N VAL A 212 4.00 -34.62 9.86
CA VAL A 212 4.03 -35.97 9.28
C VAL A 212 2.92 -36.00 8.23
N GLY A 213 3.21 -35.43 7.07
CA GLY A 213 2.34 -35.48 5.90
C GLY A 213 3.23 -35.64 4.67
N SER A 214 2.89 -36.53 3.78
CA SER A 214 3.65 -36.84 2.56
C SER A 214 3.89 -35.57 1.73
N HIS A 215 5.13 -35.29 1.45
CA HIS A 215 5.68 -34.12 0.75
C HIS A 215 5.24 -33.95 -0.71
N PHE A 216 4.14 -34.49 -1.15
CA PHE A 216 3.96 -34.66 -2.61
C PHE A 216 2.88 -33.79 -3.27
N ASP A 217 2.03 -33.02 -2.56
CA ASP A 217 0.98 -32.32 -3.32
C ASP A 217 0.35 -31.04 -2.74
N VAL A 218 0.87 -30.46 -1.67
CA VAL A 218 0.35 -29.18 -1.19
C VAL A 218 1.53 -28.20 -1.14
N LYS A 219 1.58 -27.30 -2.09
CA LYS A 219 2.46 -26.13 -2.00
C LYS A 219 2.13 -25.41 -0.70
N ASP A 220 3.09 -25.34 0.20
CA ASP A 220 2.94 -24.77 1.53
C ASP A 220 2.47 -23.33 1.43
N LEU A 221 1.21 -23.10 1.78
CA LEU A 221 0.60 -21.79 1.75
C LEU A 221 0.93 -21.08 3.08
N LEU A 222 1.81 -20.10 3.04
CA LEU A 222 2.08 -19.26 4.21
C LEU A 222 0.95 -18.25 4.40
N VAL A 223 0.30 -18.31 5.55
CA VAL A 223 -0.80 -17.43 5.95
C VAL A 223 -0.44 -16.63 7.19
N PHE A 224 -1.05 -15.48 7.36
CA PHE A 224 -0.90 -14.74 8.61
C PHE A 224 -1.63 -15.45 9.74
N THR A 225 -0.92 -15.66 10.85
CA THR A 225 -1.51 -16.07 12.12
C THR A 225 -1.71 -14.90 13.05
N SER A 226 -0.81 -13.92 13.00
CA SER A 226 -0.97 -12.65 13.70
C SER A 226 -0.12 -11.56 13.07
N VAL A 227 -0.59 -10.32 13.19
CA VAL A 227 0.13 -9.12 12.74
C VAL A 227 0.13 -8.08 13.87
N ALA A 228 1.30 -7.53 14.18
CA ALA A 228 1.44 -6.40 15.08
C ALA A 228 1.93 -5.17 14.33
N VAL A 229 1.16 -4.09 14.37
CA VAL A 229 1.49 -2.79 13.80
C VAL A 229 1.83 -1.84 14.95
N ILE A 230 3.06 -1.34 14.99
CA ILE A 230 3.53 -0.40 16.01
C ILE A 230 3.72 0.96 15.35
N VAL A 231 2.96 1.93 15.82
CA VAL A 231 2.99 3.32 15.33
C VAL A 231 3.72 4.20 16.34
N ASP A 232 4.71 4.94 15.87
CA ASP A 232 5.37 5.98 16.65
C ASP A 232 4.50 7.26 16.66
N GLY A 233 3.80 7.47 17.77
CA GLY A 233 2.89 8.61 17.93
C GLY A 233 3.58 9.97 17.73
N LYS A 234 4.90 10.08 17.97
CA LYS A 234 5.64 11.32 17.74
C LYS A 234 5.89 11.59 16.26
N GLN A 235 6.12 10.54 15.47
CA GLN A 235 6.42 10.68 14.05
C GLN A 235 5.17 10.84 13.17
N VAL A 236 3.99 10.52 13.69
CA VAL A 236 2.71 10.67 12.96
C VAL A 236 1.96 11.96 13.29
N VAL A 237 2.49 12.80 14.19
CA VAL A 237 1.90 14.12 14.52
C VAL A 237 1.68 14.93 13.23
N GLY A 238 0.46 15.49 13.08
CA GLY A 238 0.07 16.31 11.92
C GLY A 238 -0.35 15.51 10.67
N LEU A 239 -0.43 14.19 10.74
CA LEU A 239 -1.16 13.39 9.73
C LEU A 239 -2.66 13.41 10.03
N GLN A 240 -3.46 13.27 8.98
CA GLN A 240 -4.87 12.98 9.14
C GLN A 240 -5.05 11.53 9.62
N LEU A 241 -5.94 11.32 10.57
CA LEU A 241 -6.18 9.98 11.12
C LEU A 241 -6.65 9.00 10.03
N ALA A 242 -7.39 9.48 9.04
CA ALA A 242 -7.81 8.69 7.88
C ALA A 242 -6.62 8.15 7.07
N GLN A 243 -5.64 9.01 6.76
CA GLN A 243 -4.44 8.60 6.03
C GLN A 243 -3.63 7.55 6.80
N LEU A 244 -3.51 7.75 8.13
CA LEU A 244 -2.83 6.79 8.99
C LEU A 244 -3.58 5.45 9.05
N ALA A 245 -4.90 5.47 9.17
CA ALA A 245 -5.73 4.27 9.18
C ALA A 245 -5.64 3.49 7.86
N ASP A 246 -5.63 4.19 6.73
CA ASP A 246 -5.47 3.60 5.41
C ASP A 246 -4.08 2.97 5.22
N PHE A 247 -3.03 3.66 5.68
CA PHE A 247 -1.68 3.09 5.68
C PHE A 247 -1.60 1.83 6.55
N ILE A 248 -2.16 1.89 7.76
CA ILE A 248 -2.23 0.74 8.68
C ILE A 248 -2.98 -0.43 8.03
N ALA A 249 -4.12 -0.17 7.40
CA ALA A 249 -4.88 -1.21 6.71
C ALA A 249 -4.06 -1.88 5.61
N MET A 250 -3.38 -1.09 4.77
CA MET A 250 -2.54 -1.63 3.70
C MET A 250 -1.47 -2.57 4.24
N VAL A 251 -0.72 -2.16 5.27
CA VAL A 251 0.37 -2.99 5.83
C VAL A 251 -0.13 -4.12 6.74
N ALA A 252 -1.37 -4.05 7.25
CA ALA A 252 -1.95 -5.10 8.06
C ALA A 252 -2.56 -6.23 7.24
N LEU A 253 -3.01 -5.94 6.02
CA LEU A 253 -3.71 -6.89 5.15
C LEU A 253 -2.78 -7.65 4.20
N THR A 254 -1.58 -7.16 3.96
CA THR A 254 -0.58 -7.80 3.11
C THR A 254 0.83 -7.61 3.66
N GLU A 255 1.74 -8.55 3.41
CA GLU A 255 3.16 -8.36 3.74
C GLU A 255 3.81 -7.42 2.72
N VAL A 256 4.09 -6.20 3.18
CA VAL A 256 4.70 -5.15 2.37
C VAL A 256 6.18 -4.99 2.70
N ASP A 257 7.01 -4.84 1.68
CA ASP A 257 8.36 -4.34 1.86
C ASP A 257 8.31 -2.80 2.01
N LEU A 258 8.42 -2.33 3.24
CA LEU A 258 8.41 -0.88 3.55
C LEU A 258 9.68 -0.14 3.06
N ASP A 259 10.67 -0.85 2.52
CA ASP A 259 11.85 -0.29 1.87
C ASP A 259 11.77 -0.37 0.34
N ALA A 260 10.61 -0.75 -0.19
CA ALA A 260 10.42 -0.87 -1.63
C ALA A 260 10.58 0.47 -2.35
N PRO A 261 11.30 0.51 -3.47
CA PRO A 261 11.33 1.71 -4.31
C PRO A 261 10.00 1.88 -5.03
N LEU A 262 9.14 2.75 -4.51
CA LEU A 262 7.77 2.95 -5.02
C LEU A 262 7.71 3.90 -6.23
N GLY A 263 8.79 4.64 -6.53
CA GLY A 263 8.82 5.57 -7.65
C GLY A 263 7.67 6.58 -7.62
N ALA A 264 6.97 6.71 -8.76
CA ALA A 264 5.81 7.60 -8.91
C ALA A 264 4.47 6.87 -8.68
N ALA A 265 4.47 5.62 -8.17
CA ALA A 265 3.24 4.87 -7.94
C ALA A 265 2.28 5.64 -7.02
N PRO A 266 1.01 5.78 -7.40
CA PRO A 266 0.00 6.42 -6.55
C PRO A 266 -0.44 5.43 -5.47
N THR A 267 0.26 5.40 -4.34
CA THR A 267 -0.01 4.46 -3.24
C THR A 267 0.07 5.15 -1.89
N ILE A 268 -0.76 4.71 -0.95
CA ILE A 268 -0.72 5.17 0.44
C ILE A 268 0.62 4.85 1.11
N LEU A 269 1.35 3.84 0.63
CA LEU A 269 2.65 3.47 1.18
C LEU A 269 3.70 4.58 1.07
N ARG A 270 3.48 5.59 0.22
CA ARG A 270 4.32 6.79 0.11
C ARG A 270 4.01 7.87 1.16
N LEU A 271 3.09 7.61 2.08
CA LEU A 271 2.62 8.58 3.07
C LEU A 271 3.77 9.28 3.82
N PHE A 272 4.77 8.52 4.22
CA PHE A 272 5.90 9.04 5.00
C PHE A 272 7.03 9.59 4.13
N ASP A 273 7.28 9.01 2.95
CA ASP A 273 8.29 9.49 2.00
C ASP A 273 7.89 10.86 1.41
N ALA A 274 6.63 11.01 1.06
CA ALA A 274 6.10 12.25 0.51
C ALA A 274 6.19 13.42 1.49
N ARG A 275 6.08 13.15 2.79
CA ARG A 275 6.11 14.17 3.86
C ARG A 275 7.47 14.88 3.98
N GLY A 276 8.58 14.20 3.62
CA GLY A 276 9.94 14.75 3.66
C GLY A 276 10.44 15.34 2.35
N SER A 277 9.79 15.03 1.21
CA SER A 277 10.29 15.31 -0.14
C SER A 277 9.58 16.45 -0.87
N GLY A 278 8.58 17.09 -0.25
CA GLY A 278 7.77 18.13 -0.90
C GLY A 278 6.85 17.59 -2.01
N THR A 279 6.74 16.28 -2.16
CA THR A 279 5.77 15.65 -3.07
C THR A 279 4.38 15.63 -2.44
N GLN A 280 3.35 15.51 -3.27
CA GLN A 280 1.99 15.44 -2.77
C GLN A 280 1.80 14.20 -1.87
N VAL A 281 1.35 14.44 -0.63
CA VAL A 281 1.02 13.39 0.33
C VAL A 281 -0.24 12.67 -0.14
N PRO A 282 -0.28 11.32 -0.17
CA PRO A 282 -1.48 10.58 -0.53
C PRO A 282 -2.66 10.95 0.39
N ALA A 283 -3.84 11.18 -0.22
CA ALA A 283 -5.04 11.51 0.54
C ALA A 283 -5.63 10.31 1.30
N GLY A 284 -5.33 9.10 0.84
CA GLY A 284 -5.79 7.83 1.38
C GLY A 284 -5.39 6.68 0.46
N LEU A 285 -6.04 5.51 0.61
CA LEU A 285 -5.87 4.39 -0.32
C LEU A 285 -6.19 4.82 -1.74
N SER A 286 -5.23 4.61 -2.63
CA SER A 286 -5.41 4.84 -4.07
C SER A 286 -6.24 3.73 -4.72
N ALA A 287 -6.67 3.94 -5.96
CA ALA A 287 -7.26 2.87 -6.76
C ALA A 287 -6.30 1.68 -6.93
N TRP A 288 -4.99 1.94 -7.04
CA TRP A 288 -3.99 0.86 -7.12
C TRP A 288 -3.90 0.02 -5.85
N ASP A 289 -3.95 0.67 -4.69
CA ASP A 289 -3.94 -0.04 -3.40
C ASP A 289 -5.20 -0.90 -3.24
N GLN A 290 -6.36 -0.36 -3.61
CA GLN A 290 -7.65 -1.04 -3.49
C GLN A 290 -7.72 -2.25 -4.42
N GLU A 291 -7.35 -2.09 -5.70
CA GLU A 291 -7.36 -3.19 -6.66
C GLU A 291 -6.30 -4.25 -6.31
N PHE A 292 -5.12 -3.84 -5.84
CA PHE A 292 -4.12 -4.80 -5.36
C PHE A 292 -4.65 -5.65 -4.21
N LEU A 293 -5.26 -5.03 -3.20
CA LEU A 293 -5.83 -5.77 -2.06
C LEU A 293 -6.97 -6.68 -2.52
N LYS A 294 -7.90 -6.19 -3.34
CA LYS A 294 -9.01 -6.96 -3.90
C LYS A 294 -8.49 -8.22 -4.59
N TRP A 295 -7.58 -8.08 -5.54
CA TRP A 295 -7.08 -9.22 -6.32
C TRP A 295 -6.14 -10.13 -5.52
N LEU A 296 -5.46 -9.60 -4.50
CA LEU A 296 -4.71 -10.44 -3.55
C LEU A 296 -5.64 -11.40 -2.81
N TYR A 297 -6.80 -10.94 -2.36
CA TYR A 297 -7.76 -11.76 -1.63
C TYR A 297 -8.64 -12.64 -2.52
N ASP A 298 -8.93 -12.21 -3.75
CA ASP A 298 -9.70 -12.98 -4.72
C ASP A 298 -8.85 -14.05 -5.43
N SER A 299 -7.53 -13.87 -5.50
CA SER A 299 -6.65 -14.81 -6.20
C SER A 299 -6.77 -16.22 -5.64
N ALA A 300 -6.94 -17.20 -6.54
CA ALA A 300 -6.92 -18.61 -6.17
C ALA A 300 -5.59 -18.98 -5.51
N ALA A 301 -5.65 -19.79 -4.47
CA ALA A 301 -4.46 -20.41 -3.89
C ALA A 301 -4.42 -21.90 -4.26
N PRO A 302 -3.26 -22.55 -4.30
CA PRO A 302 -1.92 -22.01 -4.02
C PRO A 302 -1.17 -21.70 -5.32
N LEU A 303 -0.84 -20.44 -5.56
CA LEU A 303 0.04 -20.04 -6.67
C LEU A 303 1.36 -19.51 -6.10
N GLU A 304 2.45 -19.79 -6.80
CA GLU A 304 3.73 -19.16 -6.53
C GLU A 304 3.63 -17.63 -6.69
N SER A 305 4.34 -16.87 -5.87
CA SER A 305 4.23 -15.41 -5.85
C SER A 305 4.54 -14.78 -7.22
N ILE A 306 5.39 -15.40 -8.02
CA ILE A 306 5.67 -14.92 -9.37
C ILE A 306 4.43 -14.98 -10.27
N THR A 307 3.68 -16.06 -10.18
CA THR A 307 2.42 -16.23 -10.91
C THR A 307 1.33 -15.33 -10.35
N GLN A 308 1.21 -15.25 -9.02
CA GLN A 308 0.24 -14.35 -8.37
C GLN A 308 0.47 -12.88 -8.73
N ARG A 309 1.73 -12.42 -8.75
CA ARG A 309 2.06 -11.05 -9.17
C ARG A 309 1.59 -10.77 -10.59
N SER A 310 1.82 -11.72 -11.50
CA SER A 310 1.40 -11.59 -12.90
C SER A 310 -0.13 -11.54 -13.03
N VAL A 311 -0.85 -12.43 -12.32
CA VAL A 311 -2.31 -12.45 -12.31
C VAL A 311 -2.86 -11.14 -11.74
N ILE A 312 -2.39 -10.73 -10.55
CA ILE A 312 -2.82 -9.48 -9.90
C ILE A 312 -2.56 -8.28 -10.82
N THR A 313 -1.39 -8.20 -11.46
CA THR A 313 -1.07 -7.11 -12.39
C THR A 313 -2.02 -7.09 -13.59
N GLY A 314 -2.33 -8.27 -14.15
CA GLY A 314 -3.24 -8.39 -15.28
C GLY A 314 -4.66 -7.92 -14.94
N GLU A 315 -5.17 -8.34 -13.79
CA GLU A 315 -6.51 -7.96 -13.32
C GLU A 315 -6.58 -6.46 -12.93
N MET A 316 -5.56 -5.95 -12.25
CA MET A 316 -5.45 -4.51 -11.99
C MET A 316 -5.42 -3.70 -13.29
N LEU A 317 -4.71 -4.19 -14.32
CA LEU A 317 -4.69 -3.55 -15.64
C LEU A 317 -6.07 -3.58 -16.30
N HIS A 318 -6.81 -4.66 -16.13
CA HIS A 318 -8.18 -4.76 -16.67
C HIS A 318 -9.10 -3.72 -16.01
N ASP A 319 -9.03 -3.60 -14.69
CA ASP A 319 -9.92 -2.72 -13.93
C ASP A 319 -9.53 -1.23 -14.00
N LEU A 320 -8.24 -0.94 -14.18
CA LEU A 320 -7.69 0.44 -14.18
C LEU A 320 -7.42 1.01 -15.58
N ALA A 321 -7.48 0.19 -16.63
CA ALA A 321 -7.28 0.68 -17.99
C ALA A 321 -8.48 1.52 -18.44
N PRO A 322 -8.23 2.63 -19.19
CA PRO A 322 -9.27 3.49 -19.71
C PRO A 322 -10.10 2.81 -20.79
#